data_67e9e2091a814e75750f441a309df053
#
_entry.id   67e9e2091a814e75750f441a309df053
#
_cell.length_a   1.000
_cell.length_b   1.000
_cell.length_c   1.000
_cell.angle_alpha   90.00
_cell.angle_beta   90.00
_cell.angle_gamma   90.00
#
_symmetry.space_group_name_H-M   'P 1'
#
loop_
_entity.id
_entity.type
_entity.pdbx_description
1 polymer ?
#
loop_
_entity_poly.entity_id
_entity_poly.type
_entity_poly.pdbx_seq_one_letter_code
_entity_poly.pdbx_strand_id
1 'polypeptide(L)'
;MKTETFSTEFGGRELRVEFTDLVDQAHGSCLVSYGDTVVLATAVMSKEAKDGADFFPLTVDFEEKFYATGKILGSRFQKREGRPTDEAILSGRIVDRTIRPLFDNWIRNDIQVVVTVLSIGEDDPDVLAVLAASIALGTSHIPWNGPVSAVRIGKNAEFEINPTYTQRNTDNYQMDLLVCGKEKKINMIEVGSSEVSEEDILKGMEMAEKELSKIQTFQEEIISKIGKKKISIPKPQLADEVITLFQEKIDPIFMSKVFSGNPGKDELSQLVTIWSEAIAHLDDNQQSLAQDFLQEKIDEVIHHESIANQKRPDGRGVDEIRPLYAKVGGISKIIHGAGTFYRGGTHVLSVLT
;
A
#
# COMPACT_ATOMS: atom_id res chain seq x y z
N MET A 1 -16.11 -31.55 0.73
CA MET A 1 -15.20 -30.45 0.41
C MET A 1 -15.41 -30.11 -1.06
N LYS A 2 -15.87 -28.91 -1.33
CA LYS A 2 -15.97 -28.41 -2.71
C LYS A 2 -14.66 -27.68 -3.00
N THR A 3 -14.06 -27.98 -4.13
CA THR A 3 -12.85 -27.30 -4.59
C THR A 3 -13.09 -26.82 -6.00
N GLU A 4 -12.83 -25.55 -6.25
CA GLU A 4 -12.84 -24.96 -7.59
C GLU A 4 -11.44 -24.38 -7.87
N THR A 5 -10.88 -24.75 -9.01
CA THR A 5 -9.48 -24.42 -9.36
C THR A 5 -9.45 -23.65 -10.67
N PHE A 6 -8.63 -22.60 -10.68
CA PHE A 6 -8.31 -21.79 -11.85
C PHE A 6 -6.78 -21.76 -12.01
N SER A 7 -6.31 -21.75 -13.26
CA SER A 7 -4.88 -21.56 -13.52
C SER A 7 -4.65 -20.72 -14.76
N THR A 8 -3.50 -20.07 -14.78
CA THR A 8 -3.01 -19.27 -15.91
C THR A 8 -1.49 -19.34 -15.98
N GLU A 9 -0.95 -18.96 -17.12
CA GLU A 9 0.49 -18.76 -17.24
C GLU A 9 0.90 -17.38 -16.70
N PHE A 10 1.94 -17.37 -15.88
CA PHE A 10 2.52 -16.16 -15.28
C PHE A 10 4.04 -16.24 -15.33
N GLY A 11 4.68 -15.39 -16.16
CA GLY A 11 6.15 -15.44 -16.34
C GLY A 11 6.68 -16.78 -16.84
N GLY A 12 5.93 -17.49 -17.70
CA GLY A 12 6.31 -18.78 -18.25
C GLY A 12 6.06 -19.99 -17.35
N ARG A 13 5.42 -19.80 -16.17
CA ARG A 13 5.08 -20.87 -15.20
C ARG A 13 3.62 -20.80 -14.82
N GLU A 14 3.08 -21.90 -14.27
CA GLU A 14 1.69 -21.97 -13.85
C GLU A 14 1.47 -21.21 -12.52
N LEU A 15 0.52 -20.26 -12.55
CA LEU A 15 -0.12 -19.66 -11.39
C LEU A 15 -1.45 -20.36 -11.17
N ARG A 16 -1.67 -20.94 -9.99
CA ARG A 16 -2.88 -21.69 -9.65
C ARG A 16 -3.62 -21.03 -8.49
N VAL A 17 -4.92 -20.92 -8.60
CA VAL A 17 -5.82 -20.39 -7.58
C VAL A 17 -6.86 -21.42 -7.23
N GLU A 18 -7.02 -21.72 -5.94
CA GLU A 18 -7.99 -22.68 -5.45
C GLU A 18 -8.95 -22.03 -4.44
N PHE A 19 -10.21 -22.34 -4.59
CA PHE A 19 -11.27 -21.99 -3.65
C PHE A 19 -11.77 -23.26 -2.98
N THR A 20 -11.85 -23.23 -1.65
CA THR A 20 -12.32 -24.36 -0.84
C THR A 20 -13.32 -23.90 0.20
N ASP A 21 -14.08 -24.83 0.76
CA ASP A 21 -15.01 -24.60 1.87
C ASP A 21 -14.34 -24.75 3.26
N LEU A 22 -12.99 -24.75 3.32
CA LEU A 22 -12.23 -24.88 4.58
C LEU A 22 -12.18 -23.60 5.41
N VAL A 23 -12.45 -22.45 4.80
CA VAL A 23 -12.38 -21.11 5.44
C VAL A 23 -13.69 -20.35 5.21
N ASP A 24 -14.81 -21.01 5.48
CA ASP A 24 -16.18 -20.53 5.22
C ASP A 24 -16.61 -19.39 6.16
N GLN A 25 -15.91 -19.14 7.25
CA GLN A 25 -16.15 -18.01 8.15
C GLN A 25 -15.62 -16.69 7.59
N ALA A 26 -14.68 -16.70 6.65
CA ALA A 26 -14.22 -15.51 5.95
C ALA A 26 -15.24 -15.07 4.88
N HIS A 27 -15.32 -13.78 4.63
CA HIS A 27 -16.18 -13.26 3.58
C HIS A 27 -15.65 -13.57 2.18
N GLY A 28 -14.33 -13.64 2.04
CA GLY A 28 -13.60 -14.13 0.87
C GLY A 28 -12.33 -14.84 1.29
N SER A 29 -11.95 -15.88 0.55
CA SER A 29 -10.69 -16.60 0.78
C SER A 29 -10.26 -17.31 -0.49
N CYS A 30 -8.95 -17.49 -0.66
CA CYS A 30 -8.38 -18.33 -1.71
C CYS A 30 -6.98 -18.82 -1.33
N LEU A 31 -6.58 -19.94 -1.92
CA LEU A 31 -5.20 -20.42 -1.94
C LEU A 31 -4.60 -20.02 -3.30
N VAL A 32 -3.41 -19.45 -3.27
CA VAL A 32 -2.66 -19.12 -4.48
C VAL A 32 -1.32 -19.84 -4.43
N SER A 33 -1.00 -20.57 -5.48
CA SER A 33 0.23 -21.37 -5.60
C SER A 33 1.01 -20.96 -6.84
N TYR A 34 2.33 -20.88 -6.71
CA TYR A 34 3.26 -20.62 -7.79
C TYR A 34 4.56 -21.38 -7.50
N GLY A 35 4.91 -22.34 -8.32
CA GLY A 35 5.90 -23.34 -7.94
C GLY A 35 5.51 -24.05 -6.65
N ASP A 36 6.44 -24.15 -5.71
CA ASP A 36 6.23 -24.74 -4.38
C ASP A 36 5.81 -23.70 -3.33
N THR A 37 5.70 -22.42 -3.70
CA THR A 37 5.23 -21.37 -2.80
C THR A 37 3.71 -21.30 -2.81
N VAL A 38 3.09 -21.35 -1.61
CA VAL A 38 1.65 -21.36 -1.43
C VAL A 38 1.25 -20.36 -0.35
N VAL A 39 0.30 -19.49 -0.67
CA VAL A 39 -0.27 -18.54 0.29
C VAL A 39 -1.78 -18.69 0.39
N LEU A 40 -2.31 -18.53 1.59
CA LEU A 40 -3.74 -18.42 1.88
C LEU A 40 -4.06 -16.96 2.18
N ALA A 41 -5.00 -16.37 1.47
CA ALA A 41 -5.56 -15.08 1.84
C ALA A 41 -7.00 -15.21 2.34
N THR A 42 -7.33 -14.45 3.37
CA THR A 42 -8.68 -14.30 3.90
C THR A 42 -9.04 -12.83 4.03
N ALA A 43 -10.28 -12.48 3.76
CA ALA A 43 -10.81 -11.12 3.89
C ALA A 43 -12.10 -11.14 4.72
N VAL A 44 -12.16 -10.28 5.73
CA VAL A 44 -13.30 -10.14 6.64
C VAL A 44 -13.63 -8.65 6.81
N MET A 45 -14.90 -8.33 6.96
CA MET A 45 -15.38 -6.99 7.27
C MET A 45 -16.38 -7.03 8.42
N SER A 46 -16.31 -6.08 9.35
CA SER A 46 -17.30 -5.96 10.43
C SER A 46 -18.70 -5.65 9.88
N LYS A 47 -19.74 -6.08 10.59
CA LYS A 47 -21.13 -5.79 10.22
C LYS A 47 -21.47 -4.30 10.41
N GLU A 48 -20.93 -3.70 11.44
CA GLU A 48 -21.18 -2.32 11.83
C GLU A 48 -19.96 -1.46 11.61
N ALA A 49 -20.18 -0.19 11.31
CA ALA A 49 -19.12 0.79 11.26
C ALA A 49 -18.54 1.00 12.67
N LYS A 50 -17.26 1.31 12.74
CA LYS A 50 -16.58 1.61 14.01
C LYS A 50 -16.95 2.99 14.49
N ASP A 51 -17.59 3.07 15.65
CA ASP A 51 -17.97 4.32 16.26
C ASP A 51 -16.76 5.23 16.52
N GLY A 52 -16.89 6.51 16.15
CA GLY A 52 -15.85 7.52 16.37
C GLY A 52 -14.57 7.33 15.53
N ALA A 53 -14.58 6.47 14.52
CA ALA A 53 -13.43 6.36 13.62
C ALA A 53 -13.43 7.54 12.63
N ASP A 54 -12.34 8.28 12.62
CA ASP A 54 -12.04 9.38 11.69
C ASP A 54 -11.19 8.96 10.48
N PHE A 55 -10.87 7.65 10.38
CA PHE A 55 -10.06 7.08 9.32
C PHE A 55 -10.66 5.76 8.80
N PHE A 56 -10.19 5.31 7.64
CA PHE A 56 -10.55 4.01 7.06
C PHE A 56 -9.80 2.87 7.80
N PRO A 57 -10.51 2.01 8.57
CA PRO A 57 -9.90 0.98 9.41
C PRO A 57 -9.61 -0.29 8.61
N LEU A 58 -8.52 -0.32 7.84
CA LEU A 58 -8.00 -1.51 7.17
C LEU A 58 -6.80 -2.04 7.95
N THR A 59 -6.80 -3.32 8.25
CA THR A 59 -5.66 -4.06 8.80
C THR A 59 -5.24 -5.13 7.79
N VAL A 60 -3.94 -5.18 7.49
CA VAL A 60 -3.34 -6.22 6.66
C VAL A 60 -2.26 -6.92 7.47
N ASP A 61 -2.46 -8.20 7.70
CA ASP A 61 -1.52 -9.08 8.41
C ASP A 61 -0.87 -10.05 7.41
N PHE A 62 0.44 -10.14 7.45
CA PHE A 62 1.21 -11.11 6.70
C PHE A 62 1.90 -12.05 7.69
N GLU A 63 1.54 -13.32 7.61
CA GLU A 63 1.97 -14.32 8.58
C GLU A 63 2.88 -15.37 7.93
N GLU A 64 4.13 -15.39 8.36
CA GLU A 64 5.09 -16.45 8.07
C GLU A 64 5.01 -17.53 9.14
N LYS A 65 5.09 -18.78 8.72
CA LYS A 65 5.08 -19.94 9.61
C LYS A 65 6.36 -20.75 9.47
N PHE A 66 6.95 -21.18 10.56
CA PHE A 66 8.17 -22.02 10.53
C PHE A 66 7.99 -23.28 9.68
N TYR A 67 6.82 -23.90 9.73
CA TYR A 67 6.52 -25.08 8.94
C TYR A 67 6.52 -24.82 7.43
N ALA A 68 6.31 -23.57 7.00
CA ALA A 68 6.29 -23.21 5.58
C ALA A 68 7.64 -23.48 4.88
N THR A 69 8.74 -23.45 5.62
CA THR A 69 10.09 -23.83 5.15
C THR A 69 10.50 -25.23 5.55
N GLY A 70 9.57 -26.06 6.02
CA GLY A 70 9.88 -27.40 6.55
C GLY A 70 10.66 -27.40 7.87
N LYS A 71 10.70 -26.26 8.58
CA LYS A 71 11.47 -26.11 9.83
C LYS A 71 10.58 -26.17 11.05
N ILE A 72 11.17 -26.61 12.17
CA ILE A 72 10.53 -26.61 13.48
C ILE A 72 11.14 -25.48 14.30
N LEU A 73 10.30 -24.75 15.04
CA LEU A 73 10.74 -23.72 15.96
C LEU A 73 11.78 -24.28 16.96
N GLY A 74 13.00 -23.73 16.94
CA GLY A 74 14.15 -24.33 17.60
C GLY A 74 14.21 -24.20 19.12
N SER A 75 13.41 -23.31 19.74
CA SER A 75 13.41 -23.10 21.18
C SER A 75 12.40 -23.99 21.90
N ARG A 76 12.85 -24.79 22.88
CA ARG A 76 11.93 -25.55 23.74
C ARG A 76 11.03 -24.68 24.64
N PHE A 77 11.38 -23.43 24.82
CA PHE A 77 10.61 -22.50 25.65
C PHE A 77 9.60 -21.67 24.82
N GLN A 78 9.86 -21.48 23.53
CA GLN A 78 9.00 -20.76 22.62
C GLN A 78 8.23 -21.78 21.77
N LYS A 79 6.93 -21.89 21.98
CA LYS A 79 6.09 -22.90 21.34
C LYS A 79 5.23 -22.36 20.21
N ARG A 80 5.28 -21.03 19.95
CA ARG A 80 4.52 -20.34 18.92
C ARG A 80 5.42 -19.33 18.25
N GLU A 81 5.10 -18.97 17.04
CA GLU A 81 5.67 -17.81 16.39
C GLU A 81 5.45 -16.57 17.27
N GLY A 82 6.49 -15.76 17.40
CA GLY A 82 6.45 -14.52 18.16
C GLY A 82 5.86 -13.37 17.36
N ARG A 83 6.47 -12.19 17.47
CA ARG A 83 6.12 -11.06 16.61
C ARG A 83 6.52 -11.37 15.16
N PRO A 84 5.79 -10.84 14.16
CA PRO A 84 6.21 -10.93 12.77
C PRO A 84 7.64 -10.41 12.59
N THR A 85 8.36 -10.99 11.63
CA THR A 85 9.68 -10.49 11.21
C THR A 85 9.55 -9.12 10.55
N ASP A 86 10.66 -8.38 10.42
CA ASP A 86 10.64 -7.11 9.70
C ASP A 86 10.28 -7.33 8.21
N GLU A 87 10.73 -8.44 7.63
CA GLU A 87 10.36 -8.84 6.27
C GLU A 87 8.86 -9.10 6.15
N ALA A 88 8.26 -9.82 7.09
CA ALA A 88 6.81 -10.07 7.11
C ALA A 88 6.01 -8.76 7.22
N ILE A 89 6.47 -7.82 8.06
CA ILE A 89 5.85 -6.49 8.19
C ILE A 89 5.94 -5.72 6.87
N LEU A 90 7.10 -5.75 6.19
CA LEU A 90 7.30 -5.07 4.92
C LEU A 90 6.43 -5.70 3.81
N SER A 91 6.33 -7.03 3.75
CA SER A 91 5.44 -7.73 2.81
C SER A 91 3.96 -7.39 3.06
N GLY A 92 3.54 -7.33 4.33
CA GLY A 92 2.20 -6.85 4.70
C GLY A 92 1.94 -5.42 4.25
N ARG A 93 2.94 -4.54 4.33
CA ARG A 93 2.84 -3.15 3.83
C ARG A 93 2.75 -3.06 2.31
N ILE A 94 3.42 -3.95 1.57
CA ILE A 94 3.25 -4.05 0.11
C ILE A 94 1.80 -4.32 -0.23
N VAL A 95 1.20 -5.31 0.41
CA VAL A 95 -0.22 -5.65 0.21
C VAL A 95 -1.11 -4.47 0.60
N ASP A 96 -0.93 -3.90 1.79
CA ASP A 96 -1.74 -2.77 2.29
C ASP A 96 -1.69 -1.57 1.34
N ARG A 97 -0.50 -1.12 0.97
CA ARG A 97 -0.31 0.03 0.06
C ARG A 97 -0.91 -0.19 -1.32
N THR A 98 -0.98 -1.45 -1.75
CA THR A 98 -1.54 -1.81 -3.05
C THR A 98 -3.07 -1.86 -3.03
N ILE A 99 -3.68 -2.43 -1.98
CA ILE A 99 -5.14 -2.63 -1.94
C ILE A 99 -5.90 -1.44 -1.32
N ARG A 100 -5.30 -0.72 -0.36
CA ARG A 100 -5.93 0.40 0.36
C ARG A 100 -6.48 1.51 -0.53
N PRO A 101 -5.78 2.00 -1.57
CA PRO A 101 -6.28 3.07 -2.43
C PRO A 101 -7.52 2.70 -3.26
N LEU A 102 -7.86 1.42 -3.29
CA LEU A 102 -9.01 0.90 -4.04
C LEU A 102 -10.27 0.74 -3.17
N PHE A 103 -10.20 1.11 -1.90
CA PHE A 103 -11.36 1.26 -1.03
C PHE A 103 -11.86 2.71 -1.04
N ASP A 104 -13.14 2.86 -0.85
CA ASP A 104 -13.72 4.18 -0.62
C ASP A 104 -13.34 4.68 0.78
N ASN A 105 -12.84 5.91 0.86
CA ASN A 105 -12.29 6.50 2.09
C ASN A 105 -13.34 6.78 3.19
N TRP A 106 -14.63 6.76 2.85
CA TRP A 106 -15.73 6.93 3.81
C TRP A 106 -16.17 5.64 4.51
N ILE A 107 -15.60 4.48 4.15
CA ILE A 107 -15.88 3.22 4.83
C ILE A 107 -15.32 3.29 6.24
N ARG A 108 -16.16 2.98 7.24
CA ARG A 108 -15.79 2.95 8.66
C ARG A 108 -15.92 1.56 9.28
N ASN A 109 -16.27 0.55 8.48
CA ASN A 109 -16.26 -0.84 8.90
C ASN A 109 -14.83 -1.33 9.03
N ASP A 110 -14.51 -2.05 10.11
CA ASP A 110 -13.21 -2.72 10.24
C ASP A 110 -13.07 -3.77 9.14
N ILE A 111 -12.03 -3.66 8.34
CA ILE A 111 -11.68 -4.63 7.31
C ILE A 111 -10.32 -5.24 7.66
N GLN A 112 -10.27 -6.55 7.70
CA GLN A 112 -9.04 -7.29 7.92
C GLN A 112 -8.77 -8.22 6.74
N VAL A 113 -7.54 -8.15 6.23
CA VAL A 113 -6.99 -9.07 5.24
C VAL A 113 -5.81 -9.78 5.89
N VAL A 114 -5.88 -11.10 5.97
CA VAL A 114 -4.78 -11.91 6.50
C VAL A 114 -4.23 -12.77 5.38
N VAL A 115 -2.93 -12.66 5.13
CA VAL A 115 -2.19 -13.52 4.22
C VAL A 115 -1.29 -14.43 5.03
N THR A 116 -1.50 -15.74 4.94
CA THR A 116 -0.70 -16.73 5.62
C THR A 116 0.13 -17.53 4.61
N VAL A 117 1.43 -17.53 4.79
CA VAL A 117 2.36 -18.31 3.97
C VAL A 117 2.34 -19.76 4.47
N LEU A 118 1.82 -20.67 3.64
CA LEU A 118 1.69 -22.09 3.96
C LEU A 118 2.89 -22.92 3.51
N SER A 119 3.54 -22.50 2.43
CA SER A 119 4.76 -23.12 1.91
C SER A 119 5.62 -22.07 1.22
N ILE A 120 6.92 -22.12 1.39
CA ILE A 120 7.90 -21.28 0.71
C ILE A 120 8.83 -22.19 -0.08
N GLY A 121 8.80 -22.04 -1.41
CA GLY A 121 9.76 -22.63 -2.33
C GLY A 121 10.83 -21.62 -2.75
N GLU A 122 11.14 -21.61 -4.02
CA GLU A 122 12.09 -20.67 -4.64
C GLU A 122 11.46 -19.31 -5.02
N ASP A 123 10.15 -19.17 -4.90
CA ASP A 123 9.39 -17.99 -5.31
C ASP A 123 8.99 -17.14 -4.10
N ASP A 124 9.11 -15.83 -4.28
CA ASP A 124 8.80 -14.86 -3.24
C ASP A 124 7.29 -14.79 -2.97
N PRO A 125 6.84 -14.98 -1.71
CA PRO A 125 5.43 -14.96 -1.38
C PRO A 125 4.76 -13.59 -1.45
N ASP A 126 5.49 -12.48 -1.54
CA ASP A 126 4.93 -11.13 -1.52
C ASP A 126 4.09 -10.82 -2.77
N VAL A 127 4.57 -11.24 -3.97
CA VAL A 127 3.78 -11.14 -5.21
C VAL A 127 2.47 -11.91 -5.08
N LEU A 128 2.57 -13.15 -4.58
CA LEU A 128 1.42 -14.03 -4.39
C LEU A 128 0.46 -13.48 -3.33
N ALA A 129 0.99 -12.82 -2.30
CA ALA A 129 0.21 -12.18 -1.24
C ALA A 129 -0.72 -11.08 -1.80
N VAL A 130 -0.19 -10.22 -2.67
CA VAL A 130 -0.99 -9.19 -3.35
C VAL A 130 -2.08 -9.82 -4.20
N LEU A 131 -1.75 -10.84 -5.00
CA LEU A 131 -2.72 -11.54 -5.86
C LEU A 131 -3.80 -12.24 -5.03
N ALA A 132 -3.39 -12.95 -3.98
CA ALA A 132 -4.31 -13.67 -3.10
C ALA A 132 -5.25 -12.72 -2.35
N ALA A 133 -4.74 -11.61 -1.80
CA ALA A 133 -5.54 -10.57 -1.16
C ALA A 133 -6.53 -9.94 -2.15
N SER A 134 -6.06 -9.64 -3.38
CA SER A 134 -6.90 -9.09 -4.45
C SER A 134 -8.04 -10.05 -4.83
N ILE A 135 -7.75 -11.33 -5.01
CA ILE A 135 -8.74 -12.34 -5.37
C ILE A 135 -9.73 -12.57 -4.21
N ALA A 136 -9.24 -12.67 -2.96
CA ALA A 136 -10.10 -12.85 -1.79
C ALA A 136 -11.07 -11.66 -1.61
N LEU A 137 -10.58 -10.42 -1.75
CA LEU A 137 -11.42 -9.23 -1.76
C LEU A 137 -12.36 -9.21 -2.97
N GLY A 138 -11.85 -9.48 -4.16
CA GLY A 138 -12.61 -9.45 -5.41
C GLY A 138 -13.80 -10.40 -5.41
N THR A 139 -13.62 -11.61 -4.89
CA THR A 139 -14.67 -12.64 -4.83
C THR A 139 -15.61 -12.49 -3.62
N SER A 140 -15.24 -11.69 -2.61
CA SER A 140 -16.08 -11.40 -1.44
C SER A 140 -17.20 -10.40 -1.74
N HIS A 141 -18.09 -10.17 -0.78
CA HIS A 141 -19.09 -9.10 -0.84
C HIS A 141 -18.57 -7.74 -0.33
N ILE A 142 -17.32 -7.68 0.15
CA ILE A 142 -16.70 -6.45 0.65
C ILE A 142 -16.62 -5.41 -0.46
N PRO A 143 -17.07 -4.15 -0.25
CA PRO A 143 -16.99 -3.09 -1.24
C PRO A 143 -15.53 -2.72 -1.49
N TRP A 144 -15.07 -2.95 -2.70
CA TRP A 144 -13.68 -2.73 -3.10
C TRP A 144 -13.59 -2.61 -4.62
N ASN A 145 -12.80 -1.65 -5.10
CA ASN A 145 -12.71 -1.26 -6.50
C ASN A 145 -11.54 -1.93 -7.25
N GLY A 146 -11.14 -3.16 -6.82
CA GLY A 146 -10.17 -3.98 -7.54
C GLY A 146 -10.75 -4.65 -8.80
N PRO A 147 -10.05 -5.64 -9.37
CA PRO A 147 -8.82 -6.26 -8.86
C PRO A 147 -7.55 -5.46 -9.10
N VAL A 148 -6.49 -5.82 -8.37
CA VAL A 148 -5.14 -5.30 -8.53
C VAL A 148 -4.16 -6.46 -8.70
N SER A 149 -3.09 -6.25 -9.44
CA SER A 149 -2.08 -7.27 -9.72
C SER A 149 -0.71 -6.85 -9.22
N ALA A 150 0.19 -7.80 -9.07
CA ALA A 150 1.60 -7.59 -8.74
C ALA A 150 2.48 -8.47 -9.63
N VAL A 151 3.68 -8.01 -9.91
CA VAL A 151 4.72 -8.77 -10.62
C VAL A 151 6.10 -8.29 -10.16
N ARG A 152 7.05 -9.21 -10.10
CA ARG A 152 8.45 -8.89 -9.85
C ARG A 152 9.24 -8.96 -11.17
N ILE A 153 9.98 -7.94 -11.47
CA ILE A 153 10.89 -7.89 -12.63
C ILE A 153 12.31 -7.86 -12.09
N GLY A 154 13.08 -8.85 -12.47
CA GLY A 154 14.50 -8.92 -12.21
C GLY A 154 15.34 -8.50 -13.39
N LYS A 155 16.57 -8.07 -13.13
CA LYS A 155 17.57 -7.86 -14.16
C LYS A 155 18.93 -8.37 -13.70
N ASN A 156 19.48 -9.26 -14.49
CA ASN A 156 20.87 -9.64 -14.46
C ASN A 156 21.49 -9.25 -15.81
N ALA A 157 21.87 -10.16 -16.67
CA ALA A 157 22.22 -9.88 -18.05
C ALA A 157 20.99 -9.52 -18.91
N GLU A 158 19.87 -10.17 -18.62
CA GLU A 158 18.56 -9.95 -19.27
C GLU A 158 17.48 -9.70 -18.21
N PHE A 159 16.31 -9.26 -18.66
CA PHE A 159 15.15 -9.10 -17.81
C PHE A 159 14.45 -10.45 -17.57
N GLU A 160 14.03 -10.67 -16.34
CA GLU A 160 13.35 -11.88 -15.90
C GLU A 160 12.03 -11.51 -15.21
N ILE A 161 10.97 -12.31 -15.45
CA ILE A 161 9.68 -12.15 -14.81
C ILE A 161 9.59 -13.13 -13.65
N ASN A 162 9.28 -12.65 -12.45
CA ASN A 162 9.22 -13.41 -11.21
C ASN A 162 10.46 -14.32 -11.00
N PRO A 163 11.65 -13.72 -10.95
CA PRO A 163 12.89 -14.48 -10.73
C PRO A 163 12.85 -15.15 -9.35
N THR A 164 13.38 -16.37 -9.32
CA THR A 164 13.50 -17.15 -8.08
C THR A 164 14.54 -16.57 -7.11
N TYR A 165 14.54 -17.00 -5.85
CA TYR A 165 15.59 -16.64 -4.89
C TYR A 165 16.99 -17.02 -5.39
N THR A 166 17.13 -18.20 -5.98
CA THR A 166 18.42 -18.63 -6.57
C THR A 166 18.88 -17.71 -7.68
N GLN A 167 18.00 -17.26 -8.56
CA GLN A 167 18.33 -16.30 -9.64
C GLN A 167 18.72 -14.92 -9.10
N ARG A 168 18.04 -14.45 -8.05
CA ARG A 168 18.31 -13.15 -7.42
C ARG A 168 19.58 -13.13 -6.55
N ASN A 169 19.95 -14.26 -5.95
CA ASN A 169 21.12 -14.39 -5.09
C ASN A 169 22.43 -14.62 -5.87
N THR A 170 22.65 -13.86 -6.94
CA THR A 170 23.88 -13.90 -7.72
C THR A 170 24.66 -12.58 -7.58
N ASP A 171 25.99 -12.65 -7.57
CA ASP A 171 26.87 -11.49 -7.38
C ASP A 171 26.65 -10.37 -8.42
N ASN A 172 26.08 -10.69 -9.57
CA ASN A 172 25.86 -9.76 -10.68
C ASN A 172 24.39 -9.33 -10.81
N TYR A 173 23.54 -9.59 -9.81
CA TYR A 173 22.14 -9.18 -9.86
C TYR A 173 22.02 -7.66 -9.76
N GLN A 174 21.43 -7.04 -10.77
CA GLN A 174 21.47 -5.60 -10.94
C GLN A 174 20.20 -4.90 -10.44
N MET A 175 19.05 -5.54 -10.61
CA MET A 175 17.76 -4.91 -10.26
C MET A 175 16.75 -5.94 -9.79
N ASP A 176 16.07 -5.61 -8.71
CA ASP A 176 14.88 -6.26 -8.19
C ASP A 176 13.76 -5.20 -8.12
N LEU A 177 12.77 -5.30 -9.01
CA LEU A 177 11.70 -4.33 -9.16
C LEU A 177 10.35 -5.03 -8.97
N LEU A 178 9.68 -4.74 -7.85
CA LEU A 178 8.31 -5.15 -7.62
C LEU A 178 7.37 -4.04 -8.06
N VAL A 179 6.39 -4.38 -8.88
CA VAL A 179 5.39 -3.44 -9.42
C VAL A 179 3.99 -3.97 -9.14
N CYS A 180 3.14 -3.11 -8.59
CA CYS A 180 1.72 -3.40 -8.42
C CYS A 180 0.88 -2.37 -9.15
N GLY A 181 -0.29 -2.79 -9.65
CA GLY A 181 -1.12 -1.88 -10.41
C GLY A 181 -2.46 -2.46 -10.86
N LYS A 182 -3.28 -1.55 -11.39
CA LYS A 182 -4.60 -1.84 -11.97
C LYS A 182 -4.77 -1.05 -13.27
N GLU A 183 -5.35 -1.67 -14.31
CA GLU A 183 -5.75 -1.00 -15.57
C GLU A 183 -4.59 -0.16 -16.17
N LYS A 184 -3.41 -0.74 -16.26
CA LYS A 184 -2.18 -0.07 -16.75
C LYS A 184 -1.70 1.11 -15.90
N LYS A 185 -2.22 1.27 -14.70
CA LYS A 185 -1.77 2.28 -13.74
C LYS A 185 -1.00 1.60 -12.62
N ILE A 186 0.24 2.00 -12.45
CA ILE A 186 1.09 1.54 -11.35
C ILE A 186 0.73 2.36 -10.12
N ASN A 187 0.39 1.69 -9.02
CA ASN A 187 0.04 2.32 -7.76
C ASN A 187 1.04 2.03 -6.62
N MET A 188 1.90 1.01 -6.79
CA MET A 188 2.98 0.72 -5.84
C MET A 188 4.22 0.19 -6.57
N ILE A 189 5.37 0.66 -6.15
CA ILE A 189 6.69 0.25 -6.66
C ILE A 189 7.60 0.04 -5.46
N GLU A 190 8.36 -1.04 -5.51
CA GLU A 190 9.51 -1.28 -4.64
C GLU A 190 10.70 -1.65 -5.54
N VAL A 191 11.84 -0.97 -5.38
CA VAL A 191 13.00 -1.24 -6.21
C VAL A 191 14.29 -1.27 -5.39
N GLY A 192 15.06 -2.33 -5.57
CA GLY A 192 16.45 -2.45 -5.18
C GLY A 192 17.32 -2.54 -6.43
N SER A 193 18.34 -1.70 -6.54
CA SER A 193 19.18 -1.72 -7.73
C SER A 193 20.64 -1.33 -7.42
N SER A 194 21.56 -1.85 -8.23
CA SER A 194 22.99 -1.56 -8.20
C SER A 194 23.34 -0.67 -9.40
N GLU A 195 23.09 0.65 -9.25
CA GLU A 195 23.41 1.70 -10.24
C GLU A 195 22.82 1.43 -11.65
N VAL A 196 21.63 0.85 -11.71
CA VAL A 196 20.92 0.60 -12.98
C VAL A 196 20.42 1.94 -13.55
N SER A 197 20.44 2.07 -14.88
CA SER A 197 19.95 3.28 -15.55
C SER A 197 18.44 3.45 -15.42
N GLU A 198 17.97 4.70 -15.44
CA GLU A 198 16.53 5.02 -15.48
C GLU A 198 15.84 4.38 -16.68
N GLU A 199 16.53 4.26 -17.81
CA GLU A 199 15.99 3.61 -19.01
C GLU A 199 15.69 2.12 -18.77
N ASP A 200 16.55 1.42 -18.04
CA ASP A 200 16.32 0.01 -17.69
C ASP A 200 15.17 -0.14 -16.68
N ILE A 201 15.04 0.80 -15.72
CA ILE A 201 13.90 0.80 -14.79
C ILE A 201 12.59 1.00 -15.57
N LEU A 202 12.56 1.94 -16.51
CA LEU A 202 11.38 2.18 -17.36
C LEU A 202 11.02 0.96 -18.20
N LYS A 203 12.01 0.28 -18.81
CA LYS A 203 11.78 -0.99 -19.52
C LYS A 203 11.20 -2.06 -18.61
N GLY A 204 11.72 -2.18 -17.38
CA GLY A 204 11.19 -3.09 -16.38
C GLY A 204 9.72 -2.78 -16.05
N MET A 205 9.36 -1.52 -15.90
CA MET A 205 7.98 -1.09 -15.67
C MET A 205 7.06 -1.40 -16.86
N GLU A 206 7.52 -1.18 -18.10
CA GLU A 206 6.77 -1.53 -19.32
C GLU A 206 6.53 -3.04 -19.45
N MET A 207 7.51 -3.86 -19.05
CA MET A 207 7.33 -5.31 -18.98
C MET A 207 6.33 -5.70 -17.89
N ALA A 208 6.45 -5.08 -16.72
CA ALA A 208 5.53 -5.28 -15.61
C ALA A 208 4.08 -4.96 -16.02
N GLU A 209 3.83 -3.83 -16.69
CA GLU A 209 2.50 -3.43 -17.14
C GLU A 209 1.80 -4.50 -18.00
N LYS A 210 2.56 -5.16 -18.87
CA LYS A 210 2.01 -6.24 -19.73
C LYS A 210 1.60 -7.45 -18.91
N GLU A 211 2.43 -7.86 -17.95
CA GLU A 211 2.13 -9.00 -17.07
C GLU A 211 0.99 -8.67 -16.10
N LEU A 212 0.97 -7.47 -15.51
CA LEU A 212 -0.12 -7.00 -14.66
C LEU A 212 -1.46 -7.08 -15.39
N SER A 213 -1.51 -6.66 -16.67
CA SER A 213 -2.74 -6.70 -17.46
C SER A 213 -3.25 -8.13 -17.71
N LYS A 214 -2.34 -9.09 -17.96
CA LYS A 214 -2.71 -10.51 -18.12
C LYS A 214 -3.32 -11.07 -16.83
N ILE A 215 -2.65 -10.84 -15.71
CA ILE A 215 -3.12 -11.34 -14.41
C ILE A 215 -4.40 -10.65 -13.98
N GLN A 216 -4.58 -9.38 -14.29
CA GLN A 216 -5.83 -8.69 -14.04
C GLN A 216 -7.00 -9.33 -14.79
N THR A 217 -6.85 -9.62 -16.08
CA THR A 217 -7.86 -10.33 -16.87
C THR A 217 -8.21 -11.68 -16.25
N PHE A 218 -7.22 -12.45 -15.83
CA PHE A 218 -7.43 -13.73 -15.14
C PHE A 218 -8.23 -13.56 -13.84
N GLN A 219 -7.93 -12.56 -13.02
CA GLN A 219 -8.69 -12.27 -11.80
C GLN A 219 -10.14 -11.85 -12.12
N GLU A 220 -10.35 -11.05 -13.15
CA GLU A 220 -11.70 -10.63 -13.62
C GLU A 220 -12.54 -11.83 -14.07
N GLU A 221 -11.93 -12.80 -14.75
CA GLU A 221 -12.60 -14.06 -15.11
C GLU A 221 -13.03 -14.85 -13.87
N ILE A 222 -12.17 -14.98 -12.85
CA ILE A 222 -12.49 -15.62 -11.58
C ILE A 222 -13.65 -14.90 -10.89
N ILE A 223 -13.54 -13.57 -10.74
CA ILE A 223 -14.54 -12.73 -10.07
C ILE A 223 -15.90 -12.84 -10.80
N SER A 224 -15.89 -12.86 -12.12
CA SER A 224 -17.14 -13.00 -12.90
C SER A 224 -17.86 -14.33 -12.69
N LYS A 225 -17.11 -15.42 -12.41
CA LYS A 225 -17.65 -16.77 -12.23
C LYS A 225 -18.16 -17.03 -10.81
N ILE A 226 -17.39 -16.63 -9.80
CA ILE A 226 -17.63 -16.98 -8.40
C ILE A 226 -17.78 -15.78 -7.46
N GLY A 227 -17.59 -14.56 -7.96
CA GLY A 227 -17.68 -13.35 -7.16
C GLY A 227 -19.05 -13.11 -6.58
N LYS A 228 -19.10 -12.69 -5.31
CA LYS A 228 -20.34 -12.28 -4.64
C LYS A 228 -20.67 -10.83 -5.00
N LYS A 229 -21.95 -10.49 -5.01
CA LYS A 229 -22.40 -9.11 -5.19
C LYS A 229 -21.84 -8.24 -4.07
N LYS A 230 -21.18 -7.12 -4.42
CA LYS A 230 -20.67 -6.17 -3.46
C LYS A 230 -21.81 -5.49 -2.70
N ILE A 231 -21.65 -5.31 -1.39
CA ILE A 231 -22.56 -4.47 -0.61
C ILE A 231 -22.31 -3.01 -0.96
N SER A 232 -23.35 -2.20 -0.87
CA SER A 232 -23.23 -0.75 -1.09
C SER A 232 -23.23 -0.04 0.27
N ILE A 233 -22.17 0.71 0.54
CA ILE A 233 -22.10 1.62 1.68
C ILE A 233 -22.26 3.03 1.11
N PRO A 234 -23.37 3.71 1.41
CA PRO A 234 -23.60 5.03 0.86
C PRO A 234 -22.56 6.03 1.37
N LYS A 235 -22.07 6.90 0.49
CA LYS A 235 -21.23 8.02 0.90
C LYS A 235 -22.04 8.92 1.83
N PRO A 236 -21.54 9.28 3.02
CA PRO A 236 -22.21 10.23 3.90
C PRO A 236 -22.45 11.56 3.18
N GLN A 237 -23.60 12.17 3.40
CA GLN A 237 -23.91 13.45 2.79
C GLN A 237 -23.40 14.60 3.65
N LEU A 238 -22.62 15.46 3.04
CA LEU A 238 -22.18 16.72 3.63
C LEU A 238 -23.35 17.71 3.62
N ALA A 239 -23.58 18.42 4.72
CA ALA A 239 -24.62 19.45 4.77
C ALA A 239 -24.26 20.63 3.86
N ASP A 240 -25.25 21.22 3.17
CA ASP A 240 -25.04 22.40 2.32
C ASP A 240 -24.43 23.58 3.08
N GLU A 241 -24.70 23.69 4.38
CA GLU A 241 -24.10 24.67 5.26
C GLU A 241 -22.57 24.56 5.30
N VAL A 242 -22.01 23.35 5.31
CA VAL A 242 -20.55 23.13 5.30
C VAL A 242 -19.92 23.67 4.04
N ILE A 243 -20.58 23.47 2.89
CA ILE A 243 -20.10 24.01 1.61
C ILE A 243 -20.11 25.53 1.63
N THR A 244 -21.15 26.13 2.18
CA THR A 244 -21.28 27.59 2.30
C THR A 244 -20.20 28.16 3.23
N LEU A 245 -20.01 27.53 4.41
CA LEU A 245 -18.95 27.94 5.34
C LEU A 245 -17.55 27.84 4.72
N PHE A 246 -17.30 26.80 3.94
CA PHE A 246 -16.02 26.65 3.23
C PHE A 246 -15.80 27.82 2.25
N GLN A 247 -16.79 28.14 1.41
CA GLN A 247 -16.71 29.24 0.46
C GLN A 247 -16.51 30.61 1.14
N GLU A 248 -17.14 30.84 2.28
CA GLU A 248 -17.02 32.10 2.99
C GLU A 248 -15.74 32.26 3.81
N LYS A 249 -15.29 31.20 4.48
CA LYS A 249 -14.20 31.28 5.47
C LYS A 249 -12.87 30.77 4.96
N ILE A 250 -12.89 29.78 4.06
CA ILE A 250 -11.69 29.05 3.64
C ILE A 250 -11.25 29.46 2.23
N ASP A 251 -12.13 29.46 1.24
CA ASP A 251 -11.80 29.79 -0.16
C ASP A 251 -10.96 31.07 -0.30
N PRO A 252 -11.26 32.19 0.39
CA PRO A 252 -10.49 33.44 0.21
C PRO A 252 -9.01 33.33 0.60
N ILE A 253 -8.69 32.41 1.50
CA ILE A 253 -7.34 32.23 2.04
C ILE A 253 -6.69 30.90 1.61
N PHE A 254 -7.47 29.99 0.99
CA PHE A 254 -7.11 28.62 0.72
C PHE A 254 -5.78 28.48 -0.05
N MET A 255 -5.73 29.05 -1.26
CA MET A 255 -4.55 28.96 -2.11
C MET A 255 -3.30 29.56 -1.46
N SER A 256 -3.43 30.68 -0.75
CA SER A 256 -2.30 31.34 -0.10
C SER A 256 -1.76 30.53 1.08
N LYS A 257 -2.62 29.81 1.80
CA LYS A 257 -2.23 28.96 2.92
C LYS A 257 -1.63 27.63 2.46
N VAL A 258 -2.23 26.98 1.45
CA VAL A 258 -1.74 25.72 0.91
C VAL A 258 -0.40 25.88 0.21
N PHE A 259 -0.20 27.00 -0.52
CA PHE A 259 1.03 27.28 -1.28
C PHE A 259 1.83 28.43 -0.66
N SER A 260 1.99 28.42 0.64
CA SER A 260 2.72 29.47 1.38
C SER A 260 4.23 29.49 1.09
N GLY A 261 4.78 28.46 0.45
CA GLY A 261 6.22 28.34 0.21
C GLY A 261 7.03 28.02 1.45
N ASN A 262 6.38 27.91 2.60
CA ASN A 262 7.03 27.53 3.85
C ASN A 262 6.92 26.01 4.05
N PRO A 263 8.02 25.26 4.20
CA PRO A 263 7.97 23.84 4.52
C PRO A 263 7.36 23.55 5.91
N GLY A 264 7.09 24.60 6.69
CA GLY A 264 6.48 24.50 8.01
C GLY A 264 4.98 24.18 7.93
N LYS A 265 4.51 23.42 8.91
CA LYS A 265 3.11 23.03 9.06
C LYS A 265 2.21 24.18 9.54
N ASP A 266 2.75 25.35 9.85
CA ASP A 266 2.07 26.42 10.56
C ASP A 266 0.89 27.01 9.77
N GLU A 267 1.06 27.25 8.47
CA GLU A 267 0.00 27.83 7.64
C GLU A 267 -1.16 26.84 7.40
N LEU A 268 -0.87 25.57 7.15
CA LEU A 268 -1.90 24.54 7.06
C LEU A 268 -2.58 24.31 8.42
N SER A 269 -1.83 24.34 9.52
CA SER A 269 -2.39 24.25 10.87
C SER A 269 -3.32 25.41 11.18
N GLN A 270 -2.99 26.65 10.76
CA GLN A 270 -3.88 27.79 10.89
C GLN A 270 -5.16 27.61 10.05
N LEU A 271 -5.05 27.07 8.82
CA LEU A 271 -6.21 26.79 7.98
C LEU A 271 -7.15 25.78 8.65
N VAL A 272 -6.59 24.69 9.20
CA VAL A 272 -7.34 23.69 9.98
C VAL A 272 -8.00 24.29 11.23
N THR A 273 -7.30 25.19 11.93
CA THR A 273 -7.84 25.88 13.11
C THR A 273 -9.04 26.76 12.75
N ILE A 274 -8.90 27.62 11.71
CA ILE A 274 -9.99 28.48 11.23
C ILE A 274 -11.19 27.64 10.81
N TRP A 275 -10.95 26.51 10.14
CA TRP A 275 -11.99 25.58 9.73
C TRP A 275 -12.68 24.94 10.93
N SER A 276 -11.91 24.42 11.88
CA SER A 276 -12.45 23.80 13.10
C SER A 276 -13.32 24.77 13.91
N GLU A 277 -12.92 26.04 13.99
CA GLU A 277 -13.73 27.08 14.65
C GLU A 277 -15.04 27.37 13.87
N ALA A 278 -14.96 27.38 12.54
CA ALA A 278 -16.15 27.66 11.69
C ALA A 278 -17.21 26.55 11.80
N ILE A 279 -16.80 25.30 11.95
CA ILE A 279 -17.70 24.12 12.01
C ILE A 279 -18.05 23.69 13.45
N ALA A 280 -17.53 24.36 14.48
CA ALA A 280 -17.68 23.95 15.89
C ALA A 280 -19.14 23.88 16.41
N HIS A 281 -20.06 24.54 15.72
CA HIS A 281 -21.50 24.55 16.07
C HIS A 281 -22.27 23.37 15.44
N LEU A 282 -21.67 22.63 14.51
CA LEU A 282 -22.27 21.46 13.88
C LEU A 282 -22.23 20.24 14.82
N ASP A 283 -23.05 19.23 14.55
CA ASP A 283 -22.95 17.96 15.25
C ASP A 283 -21.64 17.22 14.93
N ASP A 284 -21.23 16.27 15.78
CA ASP A 284 -19.95 15.56 15.69
C ASP A 284 -19.76 14.84 14.34
N ASN A 285 -20.83 14.29 13.77
CA ASN A 285 -20.78 13.61 12.48
C ASN A 285 -20.50 14.59 11.34
N GLN A 286 -21.20 15.73 11.31
CA GLN A 286 -20.97 16.77 10.30
C GLN A 286 -19.61 17.45 10.49
N GLN A 287 -19.10 17.60 11.71
CA GLN A 287 -17.74 18.09 11.96
C GLN A 287 -16.70 17.14 11.36
N SER A 288 -16.83 15.82 11.58
CA SER A 288 -15.92 14.82 10.98
C SER A 288 -15.96 14.87 9.46
N LEU A 289 -17.14 14.89 8.86
CA LEU A 289 -17.30 14.98 7.40
C LEU A 289 -16.73 16.29 6.83
N ALA A 290 -16.86 17.40 7.55
CA ALA A 290 -16.31 18.68 7.16
C ALA A 290 -14.77 18.69 7.21
N GLN A 291 -14.15 18.01 8.19
CA GLN A 291 -12.70 17.83 8.24
C GLN A 291 -12.20 16.98 7.06
N ASP A 292 -12.87 15.87 6.77
CA ASP A 292 -12.55 15.05 5.59
C ASP A 292 -12.68 15.86 4.29
N PHE A 293 -13.72 16.68 4.16
CA PHE A 293 -13.92 17.56 3.02
C PHE A 293 -12.79 18.58 2.83
N LEU A 294 -12.33 19.21 3.91
CA LEU A 294 -11.17 20.13 3.85
C LEU A 294 -9.92 19.38 3.35
N GLN A 295 -9.67 18.18 3.88
CA GLN A 295 -8.50 17.38 3.46
C GLN A 295 -8.60 16.96 1.98
N GLU A 296 -9.79 16.52 1.53
CA GLU A 296 -10.03 16.21 0.11
C GLU A 296 -9.75 17.44 -0.79
N LYS A 297 -10.18 18.63 -0.37
CA LYS A 297 -9.93 19.89 -1.13
C LYS A 297 -8.46 20.27 -1.16
N ILE A 298 -7.72 20.06 -0.07
CA ILE A 298 -6.26 20.28 -0.04
C ILE A 298 -5.58 19.34 -1.02
N ASP A 299 -5.92 18.04 -1.00
CA ASP A 299 -5.33 17.04 -1.88
C ASP A 299 -5.66 17.32 -3.36
N GLU A 300 -6.92 17.65 -3.67
CA GLU A 300 -7.33 18.04 -5.03
C GLU A 300 -6.49 19.19 -5.58
N VAL A 301 -6.35 20.27 -4.81
CA VAL A 301 -5.64 21.46 -5.30
C VAL A 301 -4.14 21.23 -5.42
N ILE A 302 -3.53 20.47 -4.49
CA ILE A 302 -2.11 20.12 -4.57
C ILE A 302 -1.83 19.28 -5.82
N HIS A 303 -2.64 18.27 -6.09
CA HIS A 303 -2.50 17.43 -7.28
C HIS A 303 -2.69 18.25 -8.57
N HIS A 304 -3.77 19.03 -8.63
CA HIS A 304 -4.06 19.86 -9.79
C HIS A 304 -2.92 20.85 -10.09
N GLU A 305 -2.48 21.63 -9.09
CA GLU A 305 -1.43 22.63 -9.26
C GLU A 305 -0.07 22.01 -9.56
N SER A 306 0.23 20.84 -8.98
CA SER A 306 1.49 20.14 -9.28
C SER A 306 1.55 19.65 -10.72
N ILE A 307 0.43 19.15 -11.27
CA ILE A 307 0.38 18.62 -12.64
C ILE A 307 0.23 19.76 -13.66
N ALA A 308 -0.73 20.67 -13.46
CA ALA A 308 -1.06 21.71 -14.43
C ALA A 308 -0.06 22.87 -14.43
N ASN A 309 0.43 23.28 -13.25
CA ASN A 309 1.22 24.47 -13.06
C ASN A 309 2.64 24.21 -12.54
N GLN A 310 3.00 22.92 -12.35
CA GLN A 310 4.29 22.48 -11.78
C GLN A 310 4.62 23.17 -10.45
N LYS A 311 3.57 23.52 -9.68
CA LYS A 311 3.66 24.25 -8.44
C LYS A 311 3.59 23.30 -7.25
N ARG A 312 4.60 23.35 -6.40
CA ARG A 312 4.68 22.56 -5.16
C ARG A 312 4.28 23.42 -3.95
N PRO A 313 3.65 22.84 -2.92
CA PRO A 313 3.23 23.56 -1.71
C PRO A 313 4.38 24.29 -1.00
N ASP A 314 5.57 23.74 -1.04
CA ASP A 314 6.77 24.29 -0.40
C ASP A 314 7.55 25.28 -1.29
N GLY A 315 7.00 25.66 -2.44
CA GLY A 315 7.57 26.67 -3.35
C GLY A 315 8.76 26.22 -4.18
N ARG A 316 9.21 24.96 -4.04
CA ARG A 316 10.30 24.42 -4.85
C ARG A 316 9.83 24.09 -6.27
N GLY A 317 10.73 24.16 -7.23
CA GLY A 317 10.50 23.58 -8.56
C GLY A 317 10.36 22.05 -8.50
N VAL A 318 9.77 21.42 -9.54
CA VAL A 318 9.55 19.97 -9.57
C VAL A 318 10.84 19.15 -9.51
N ASP A 319 11.93 19.68 -10.10
CA ASP A 319 13.27 19.05 -10.10
C ASP A 319 14.16 19.54 -8.95
N GLU A 320 13.67 20.44 -8.09
CA GLU A 320 14.45 21.00 -7.01
C GLU A 320 14.40 20.09 -5.77
N ILE A 321 15.57 19.65 -5.29
CA ILE A 321 15.68 18.88 -4.05
C ILE A 321 15.68 19.81 -2.83
N ARG A 322 15.24 19.28 -1.66
CA ARG A 322 15.33 20.01 -0.40
C ARG A 322 16.79 20.27 -0.03
N PRO A 323 17.08 21.36 0.70
CA PRO A 323 18.45 21.61 1.23
C PRO A 323 18.93 20.40 2.03
N LEU A 324 20.14 19.95 1.71
CA LEU A 324 20.81 18.83 2.38
C LEU A 324 22.00 19.33 3.17
N TYR A 325 22.20 18.76 4.35
CA TYR A 325 23.40 18.96 5.15
C TYR A 325 23.76 17.65 5.85
N ALA A 326 25.03 17.30 5.83
CA ALA A 326 25.55 16.15 6.56
C ALA A 326 26.84 16.54 7.29
N LYS A 327 26.98 16.05 8.52
CA LYS A 327 28.17 16.26 9.33
C LYS A 327 28.50 15.00 10.10
N VAL A 328 29.77 14.61 10.09
CA VAL A 328 30.31 13.52 10.89
C VAL A 328 30.95 14.07 12.15
N GLY A 329 30.67 13.47 13.29
CA GLY A 329 31.26 13.86 14.60
C GLY A 329 30.71 15.16 15.15
N GLY A 330 31.46 15.75 16.08
CA GLY A 330 31.22 17.10 16.60
C GLY A 330 30.19 17.22 17.72
N ILE A 331 29.68 16.10 18.28
CA ILE A 331 28.72 16.11 19.39
C ILE A 331 29.49 15.99 20.73
N SER A 332 30.29 14.94 20.90
CA SER A 332 31.05 14.68 22.12
C SER A 332 32.27 13.80 21.82
N LYS A 333 33.31 13.95 22.64
CA LYS A 333 34.49 13.09 22.59
C LYS A 333 34.28 11.74 23.30
N ILE A 334 33.17 11.60 24.03
CA ILE A 334 32.86 10.38 24.81
C ILE A 334 32.20 9.32 23.95
N ILE A 335 31.39 9.71 22.99
CA ILE A 335 30.70 8.78 22.07
C ILE A 335 31.67 8.28 21.00
N HIS A 336 31.53 7.00 20.62
CA HIS A 336 32.43 6.34 19.66
C HIS A 336 32.30 6.90 18.23
N GLY A 337 31.12 7.34 17.86
CA GLY A 337 30.86 8.02 16.58
C GLY A 337 29.50 8.71 16.57
N ALA A 338 29.37 9.70 15.71
CA ALA A 338 28.10 10.37 15.49
C ALA A 338 28.01 10.91 14.05
N GLY A 339 26.81 10.99 13.54
CA GLY A 339 26.49 11.66 12.29
C GLY A 339 25.21 12.48 12.44
N THR A 340 25.22 13.68 11.90
CA THR A 340 24.02 14.51 11.80
C THR A 340 23.66 14.66 10.32
N PHE A 341 22.40 14.41 9.98
CA PHE A 341 21.87 14.63 8.66
C PHE A 341 20.63 15.54 8.73
N TYR A 342 20.56 16.48 7.82
CA TYR A 342 19.45 17.41 7.69
C TYR A 342 18.93 17.38 6.24
N ARG A 343 17.62 17.30 6.09
CA ARG A 343 16.94 17.43 4.81
C ARG A 343 15.65 18.22 4.98
N GLY A 344 15.69 19.49 4.67
CA GLY A 344 14.51 20.36 4.61
C GLY A 344 13.54 20.21 5.78
N GLY A 345 13.99 20.43 7.00
CA GLY A 345 13.20 20.32 8.22
C GLY A 345 13.19 18.93 8.89
N THR A 346 13.68 17.88 8.23
CA THR A 346 13.93 16.58 8.86
C THR A 346 15.35 16.51 9.38
N HIS A 347 15.50 16.24 10.67
CA HIS A 347 16.80 16.07 11.31
C HIS A 347 16.98 14.63 11.78
N VAL A 348 18.13 14.04 11.48
CA VAL A 348 18.51 12.71 11.96
C VAL A 348 19.83 12.82 12.69
N LEU A 349 19.88 12.33 13.92
CA LEU A 349 21.07 12.16 14.69
C LEU A 349 21.33 10.66 14.86
N SER A 350 22.45 10.20 14.33
CA SER A 350 22.93 8.82 14.51
C SER A 350 24.09 8.80 15.47
N VAL A 351 24.08 7.89 16.43
CA VAL A 351 25.14 7.69 17.40
C VAL A 351 25.60 6.25 17.36
N LEU A 352 26.89 6.04 17.16
CA LEU A 352 27.51 4.73 17.16
C LEU A 352 28.10 4.43 18.54
N THR A 353 27.83 3.22 19.00
CA THR A 353 28.45 2.64 20.20
C THR A 353 29.14 1.34 19.86
#